data_8497ca249b39e41e3cb8d28ebe12ca43
#
_entry.id   8497ca249b39e41e3cb8d28ebe12ca43
#
_cell.length_a   1.000
_cell.length_b   1.000
_cell.length_c   1.000
_cell.angle_alpha   90.00
_cell.angle_beta   90.00
_cell.angle_gamma   90.00
#
_symmetry.space_group_name_H-M   'P 1'
#
loop_
_entity.id
_entity.type
_entity.pdbx_description
1 polymer ?
#
loop_
_entity_poly.entity_id
_entity_poly.type
_entity_poly.pdbx_seq_one_letter_code
_entity_poly.pdbx_strand_id
1 'polypeptide(L)'
;FTRNVLLRKLRQKGVDAPILTVQEGETITLGAFRVTWLPITHSTVETNALLIETSAGRVLHTADWKIDSAPIVGRAFEPDVFRRLGDDRIDAIVCDSTNANQAGHSTSESELFEGLLAAVKGSTGRVVVGCFSSNVARLQTLGHVAEVSGRYIGVIGRSIEAMVMNARMAGYLKEHFNLVDSFNLGYLLPNEVLAVATGSQGESRAALQRLAMDTHPDITLAAGDHVIFSAKTIPGNEIDVGRLVAALESKGVEVTLSET
;
A
#
# COMPACT_ATOMS: atom_id res chain seq x y z
N PHE A 1 -13.63 2.40 2.43
CA PHE A 1 -12.26 2.83 2.71
C PHE A 1 -12.01 4.24 2.16
N THR A 2 -12.14 4.44 0.85
CA THR A 2 -11.88 5.71 0.15
C THR A 2 -12.65 6.88 0.75
N ARG A 3 -13.96 6.69 1.04
CA ARG A 3 -14.79 7.69 1.73
C ARG A 3 -14.20 8.08 3.10
N ASN A 4 -13.77 7.11 3.90
CA ASN A 4 -13.21 7.37 5.23
C ASN A 4 -11.90 8.16 5.16
N VAL A 5 -11.02 7.78 4.21
CA VAL A 5 -9.76 8.50 3.95
C VAL A 5 -10.03 9.94 3.51
N LEU A 6 -10.98 10.15 2.60
CA LEU A 6 -11.36 11.48 2.10
C LEU A 6 -11.94 12.36 3.21
N LEU A 7 -12.90 11.85 3.98
CA LEU A 7 -13.50 12.57 5.13
C LEU A 7 -12.43 13.04 6.11
N ARG A 8 -11.47 12.16 6.44
CA ARG A 8 -10.37 12.51 7.33
C ARG A 8 -9.51 13.64 6.75
N LYS A 9 -9.14 13.55 5.47
CA LYS A 9 -8.34 14.59 4.80
C LYS A 9 -9.07 15.93 4.74
N LEU A 10 -10.35 15.94 4.44
CA LEU A 10 -11.16 17.16 4.40
C LEU A 10 -11.24 17.81 5.79
N ARG A 11 -11.50 17.01 6.84
CA ARG A 11 -11.50 17.52 8.24
C ARG A 11 -10.15 18.12 8.64
N GLN A 12 -9.04 17.48 8.26
CA GLN A 12 -7.69 18.01 8.54
C GLN A 12 -7.42 19.35 7.85
N LYS A 13 -8.09 19.62 6.73
CA LYS A 13 -8.02 20.87 5.98
C LYS A 13 -9.08 21.89 6.35
N GLY A 14 -9.97 21.56 7.30
CA GLY A 14 -11.10 22.42 7.67
C GLY A 14 -12.13 22.58 6.53
N VAL A 15 -12.19 21.64 5.60
CA VAL A 15 -13.12 21.66 4.47
C VAL A 15 -14.34 20.82 4.83
N ASP A 16 -15.52 21.43 4.77
CA ASP A 16 -16.81 20.74 4.84
C ASP A 16 -17.40 20.69 3.42
N ALA A 17 -17.53 19.49 2.89
CA ALA A 17 -18.05 19.26 1.56
C ALA A 17 -18.94 18.01 1.55
N PRO A 18 -20.06 18.02 0.80
CA PRO A 18 -20.89 16.84 0.64
C PRO A 18 -20.12 15.75 -0.11
N ILE A 19 -20.18 14.51 0.41
CA ILE A 19 -19.56 13.36 -0.22
C ILE A 19 -20.64 12.39 -0.68
N LEU A 20 -20.68 12.15 -1.97
CA LEU A 20 -21.46 11.08 -2.56
C LEU A 20 -20.62 9.80 -2.60
N THR A 21 -21.13 8.72 -2.02
CA THR A 21 -20.52 7.40 -2.14
C THR A 21 -21.13 6.70 -3.34
N VAL A 22 -20.27 6.26 -4.25
CA VAL A 22 -20.66 5.56 -5.48
C VAL A 22 -20.24 4.10 -5.36
N GLN A 23 -21.09 3.18 -5.80
CA GLN A 23 -20.80 1.75 -5.80
C GLN A 23 -20.09 1.35 -7.09
N GLU A 24 -19.34 0.26 -7.03
CA GLU A 24 -18.73 -0.35 -8.22
C GLU A 24 -19.81 -0.71 -9.25
N GLY A 25 -19.56 -0.37 -10.52
CA GLY A 25 -20.49 -0.53 -11.62
C GLY A 25 -21.61 0.51 -11.70
N GLU A 26 -21.72 1.38 -10.69
CA GLU A 26 -22.72 2.46 -10.70
C GLU A 26 -22.35 3.55 -11.70
N THR A 27 -23.37 4.15 -12.30
CA THR A 27 -23.24 5.31 -13.19
C THR A 27 -23.96 6.49 -12.60
N ILE A 28 -23.27 7.63 -12.53
CA ILE A 28 -23.88 8.90 -12.12
C ILE A 28 -23.75 9.95 -13.22
N THR A 29 -24.69 10.91 -13.22
CA THR A 29 -24.65 12.05 -14.14
C THR A 29 -24.25 13.31 -13.38
N LEU A 30 -23.19 13.96 -13.85
CA LEU A 30 -22.65 15.20 -13.32
C LEU A 30 -22.67 16.28 -14.40
N GLY A 31 -23.72 17.04 -14.51
CA GLY A 31 -23.93 18.00 -15.60
C GLY A 31 -23.95 17.29 -16.97
N ALA A 32 -23.02 17.61 -17.84
CA ALA A 32 -22.90 17.00 -19.18
C ALA A 32 -22.12 15.67 -19.19
N PHE A 33 -21.61 15.24 -18.04
CA PHE A 33 -20.81 14.02 -17.90
C PHE A 33 -21.65 12.88 -17.33
N ARG A 34 -21.59 11.73 -17.97
CA ARG A 34 -22.06 10.46 -17.45
C ARG A 34 -20.84 9.62 -17.08
N VAL A 35 -20.71 9.26 -15.80
CA VAL A 35 -19.50 8.60 -15.27
C VAL A 35 -19.87 7.27 -14.66
N THR A 36 -19.21 6.21 -15.12
CA THR A 36 -19.38 4.84 -14.61
C THR A 36 -18.10 4.39 -13.91
N TRP A 37 -18.22 3.85 -12.69
CA TRP A 37 -17.12 3.29 -11.89
C TRP A 37 -16.91 1.83 -12.27
N LEU A 38 -15.75 1.50 -12.81
CA LEU A 38 -15.39 0.16 -13.26
C LEU A 38 -14.31 -0.42 -12.32
N PRO A 39 -14.61 -1.50 -11.59
CA PRO A 39 -13.62 -2.06 -10.67
C PRO A 39 -12.35 -2.48 -11.40
N ILE A 40 -11.22 -2.09 -10.84
CA ILE A 40 -9.88 -2.45 -11.34
C ILE A 40 -9.00 -2.79 -10.13
N THR A 41 -7.96 -3.58 -10.33
CA THR A 41 -7.05 -3.95 -9.25
C THR A 41 -5.85 -3.02 -9.15
N HIS A 42 -5.43 -2.74 -7.91
CA HIS A 42 -4.20 -2.03 -7.57
C HIS A 42 -3.78 -2.40 -6.13
N SER A 43 -2.68 -1.83 -5.63
CA SER A 43 -2.19 -2.06 -4.26
C SER A 43 -3.09 -1.49 -3.16
N THR A 44 -3.89 -0.48 -3.47
CA THR A 44 -4.95 0.02 -2.57
C THR A 44 -6.29 -0.63 -2.90
N VAL A 45 -7.19 -0.66 -1.92
CA VAL A 45 -8.53 -1.22 -2.09
C VAL A 45 -9.49 -0.21 -2.74
N GLU A 46 -10.60 -0.70 -3.30
CA GLU A 46 -11.67 0.11 -3.93
C GLU A 46 -11.17 0.96 -5.11
N THR A 47 -10.16 0.46 -5.84
CA THR A 47 -9.66 1.15 -7.04
C THR A 47 -10.64 0.95 -8.19
N ASN A 48 -10.95 2.04 -8.89
CA ASN A 48 -11.84 2.03 -10.04
C ASN A 48 -11.23 2.79 -11.21
N ALA A 49 -11.37 2.24 -12.39
CA ALA A 49 -11.32 3.01 -13.61
C ALA A 49 -12.64 3.77 -13.83
N LEU A 50 -12.62 4.82 -14.61
CA LEU A 50 -13.80 5.62 -14.93
C LEU A 50 -14.07 5.59 -16.43
N LEU A 51 -15.28 5.16 -16.80
CA LEU A 51 -15.81 5.43 -18.13
C LEU A 51 -16.54 6.78 -18.07
N ILE A 52 -16.05 7.73 -18.84
CA ILE A 52 -16.57 9.10 -18.88
C ILE A 52 -17.18 9.31 -20.26
N GLU A 53 -18.48 9.60 -20.30
CA GLU A 53 -19.25 9.77 -21.52
C GLU A 53 -19.82 11.19 -21.58
N THR A 54 -19.71 11.81 -22.75
CA THR A 54 -20.29 13.13 -23.07
C THR A 54 -20.83 13.12 -24.50
N SER A 55 -21.46 14.22 -24.92
CA SER A 55 -21.85 14.40 -26.34
C SER A 55 -20.63 14.47 -27.28
N ALA A 56 -19.42 14.74 -26.79
CA ALA A 56 -18.21 14.84 -27.59
C ALA A 56 -17.49 13.48 -27.77
N GLY A 57 -17.76 12.49 -26.89
CA GLY A 57 -17.14 11.17 -26.98
C GLY A 57 -17.08 10.44 -25.65
N ARG A 58 -16.41 9.26 -25.69
CA ARG A 58 -16.24 8.33 -24.59
C ARG A 58 -14.77 8.17 -24.25
N VAL A 59 -14.41 8.38 -22.99
CA VAL A 59 -13.04 8.30 -22.48
C VAL A 59 -12.97 7.26 -21.38
N LEU A 60 -12.02 6.34 -21.47
CA LEU A 60 -11.66 5.46 -20.39
C LEU A 60 -10.46 6.04 -19.63
N HIS A 61 -10.63 6.36 -18.35
CA HIS A 61 -9.54 6.76 -17.44
C HIS A 61 -9.25 5.60 -16.49
N THR A 62 -8.05 4.99 -16.61
CA THR A 62 -7.75 3.77 -15.84
C THR A 62 -7.48 4.02 -14.36
N ALA A 63 -7.14 5.25 -13.96
CA ALA A 63 -6.46 5.53 -12.70
C ALA A 63 -5.14 4.72 -12.60
N ASP A 64 -4.58 4.57 -11.41
CA ASP A 64 -3.46 3.67 -11.17
C ASP A 64 -3.97 2.22 -11.15
N TRP A 65 -3.32 1.34 -11.90
CA TRP A 65 -3.81 -0.01 -12.09
C TRP A 65 -2.72 -1.06 -12.23
N LYS A 66 -3.06 -2.29 -11.87
CA LYS A 66 -2.36 -3.51 -12.27
C LYS A 66 -3.38 -4.62 -12.52
N ILE A 67 -3.05 -5.57 -13.37
CA ILE A 67 -3.88 -6.77 -13.53
C ILE A 67 -3.48 -7.76 -12.44
N ASP A 68 -4.40 -8.01 -11.51
CA ASP A 68 -4.23 -9.03 -10.48
C ASP A 68 -5.45 -9.96 -10.49
N SER A 69 -5.23 -11.21 -10.89
CA SER A 69 -6.26 -12.25 -10.97
C SER A 69 -6.52 -12.96 -9.64
N ALA A 70 -5.62 -12.77 -8.66
CA ALA A 70 -5.71 -13.41 -7.35
C ALA A 70 -5.37 -12.44 -6.21
N PRO A 71 -6.03 -11.27 -6.12
CA PRO A 71 -5.78 -10.32 -5.07
C PRO A 71 -6.19 -10.90 -3.71
N ILE A 72 -5.44 -10.62 -2.66
CA ILE A 72 -5.77 -11.08 -1.30
C ILE A 72 -6.81 -10.18 -0.60
N VAL A 73 -7.07 -9.01 -1.14
CA VAL A 73 -8.09 -8.05 -0.67
C VAL A 73 -8.82 -7.45 -1.86
N GLY A 74 -10.14 -7.33 -1.74
CA GLY A 74 -10.98 -6.80 -2.81
C GLY A 74 -11.36 -7.85 -3.84
N ARG A 75 -11.75 -7.41 -5.03
CA ARG A 75 -12.19 -8.27 -6.13
C ARG A 75 -11.05 -8.51 -7.11
N ALA A 76 -11.05 -9.70 -7.72
CA ALA A 76 -10.15 -10.00 -8.83
C ALA A 76 -10.44 -9.11 -10.05
N PHE A 77 -9.43 -8.88 -10.86
CA PHE A 77 -9.59 -8.19 -12.13
C PHE A 77 -10.50 -9.00 -13.07
N GLU A 78 -11.52 -8.34 -13.62
CA GLU A 78 -12.51 -8.93 -14.54
C GLU A 78 -12.25 -8.44 -15.98
N PRO A 79 -11.49 -9.16 -16.81
CA PRO A 79 -11.13 -8.70 -18.16
C PRO A 79 -12.32 -8.51 -19.09
N ASP A 80 -13.42 -9.25 -18.88
CA ASP A 80 -14.61 -9.18 -19.73
C ASP A 80 -15.37 -7.84 -19.61
N VAL A 81 -15.24 -7.16 -18.48
CA VAL A 81 -15.77 -5.79 -18.33
C VAL A 81 -15.10 -4.86 -19.36
N PHE A 82 -13.76 -4.93 -19.44
CA PHE A 82 -12.99 -4.07 -20.33
C PHE A 82 -13.07 -4.49 -21.81
N ARG A 83 -13.19 -5.79 -22.11
CA ARG A 83 -13.44 -6.28 -23.50
C ARG A 83 -14.74 -5.73 -24.06
N ARG A 84 -15.84 -5.83 -23.29
CA ARG A 84 -17.13 -5.26 -23.71
C ARG A 84 -17.09 -3.76 -23.98
N LEU A 85 -16.28 -3.00 -23.21
CA LEU A 85 -16.09 -1.57 -23.50
C LEU A 85 -15.40 -1.31 -24.84
N GLY A 86 -14.46 -2.20 -25.24
CA GLY A 86 -13.81 -2.12 -26.54
C GLY A 86 -14.78 -2.33 -27.71
N ASP A 87 -15.78 -3.22 -27.53
CA ASP A 87 -16.82 -3.45 -28.53
C ASP A 87 -17.73 -2.23 -28.73
N ASP A 88 -17.90 -1.41 -27.70
CA ASP A 88 -18.76 -0.22 -27.67
C ASP A 88 -18.07 1.09 -28.08
N ARG A 89 -16.93 1.04 -28.72
CA ARG A 89 -16.10 2.20 -29.09
C ARG A 89 -15.68 3.08 -27.92
N ILE A 90 -14.39 3.22 -27.72
CA ILE A 90 -13.73 4.20 -26.84
C ILE A 90 -12.96 5.17 -27.75
N ASP A 91 -13.21 6.47 -27.58
CA ASP A 91 -12.56 7.52 -28.39
C ASP A 91 -11.16 7.86 -27.87
N ALA A 92 -10.94 7.76 -26.56
CA ALA A 92 -9.63 8.00 -25.93
C ALA A 92 -9.44 7.18 -24.65
N ILE A 93 -8.18 6.87 -24.33
CA ILE A 93 -7.77 6.22 -23.08
C ILE A 93 -6.74 7.11 -22.38
N VAL A 94 -7.01 7.46 -21.12
CA VAL A 94 -6.04 8.05 -20.19
C VAL A 94 -5.55 6.93 -19.28
N CYS A 95 -4.31 6.48 -19.51
CA CYS A 95 -3.79 5.25 -18.94
C CYS A 95 -2.55 5.51 -18.07
N ASP A 96 -2.51 4.92 -16.87
CA ASP A 96 -1.26 4.75 -16.15
C ASP A 96 -0.33 3.84 -16.95
N SER A 97 0.88 4.31 -17.18
CA SER A 97 1.91 3.64 -17.97
C SER A 97 3.26 3.59 -17.25
N THR A 98 3.24 3.61 -15.92
CA THR A 98 4.45 3.70 -15.07
C THR A 98 5.48 2.63 -15.39
N ASN A 99 5.08 1.40 -15.69
CA ASN A 99 5.97 0.28 -16.04
C ASN A 99 5.82 -0.18 -17.51
N ALA A 100 5.31 0.66 -18.41
CA ALA A 100 5.01 0.26 -19.78
C ALA A 100 6.25 -0.16 -20.59
N ASN A 101 7.44 0.25 -20.19
CA ASN A 101 8.72 -0.10 -20.81
C ASN A 101 9.41 -1.33 -20.18
N GLN A 102 8.79 -1.96 -19.18
CA GLN A 102 9.35 -3.15 -18.53
C GLN A 102 8.66 -4.41 -19.06
N ALA A 103 9.45 -5.40 -19.43
CA ALA A 103 8.94 -6.71 -19.83
C ALA A 103 8.43 -7.49 -18.61
N GLY A 104 7.44 -8.37 -18.84
CA GLY A 104 6.90 -9.25 -17.81
C GLY A 104 5.56 -8.78 -17.24
N HIS A 105 5.24 -9.25 -16.05
CA HIS A 105 3.99 -8.98 -15.35
C HIS A 105 4.26 -8.52 -13.93
N SER A 106 3.37 -7.69 -13.37
CA SER A 106 3.39 -7.37 -11.95
C SER A 106 3.03 -8.60 -11.13
N THR A 107 3.87 -8.96 -10.17
CA THR A 107 3.63 -10.07 -9.24
C THR A 107 2.33 -9.84 -8.46
N SER A 108 1.49 -10.87 -8.33
CA SER A 108 0.31 -10.81 -7.48
C SER A 108 0.72 -10.65 -6.00
N GLU A 109 -0.12 -9.97 -5.22
CA GLU A 109 0.12 -9.86 -3.78
C GLU A 109 0.08 -11.23 -3.08
N SER A 110 -0.70 -12.17 -3.59
CA SER A 110 -0.78 -13.55 -3.08
C SER A 110 0.55 -14.33 -3.18
N GLU A 111 1.42 -13.98 -4.12
CA GLU A 111 2.70 -14.63 -4.34
C GLU A 111 3.82 -14.16 -3.39
N LEU A 112 3.59 -13.07 -2.66
CA LEU A 112 4.63 -12.45 -1.83
C LEU A 112 4.74 -13.06 -0.43
N PHE A 113 3.75 -13.82 0.01
CA PHE A 113 3.67 -14.35 1.37
C PHE A 113 4.89 -15.19 1.73
N GLU A 114 5.24 -16.18 0.90
CA GLU A 114 6.34 -17.12 1.21
C GLU A 114 7.71 -16.41 1.28
N GLY A 115 7.97 -15.47 0.36
CA GLY A 115 9.22 -14.70 0.38
C GLY A 115 9.33 -13.82 1.62
N LEU A 116 8.25 -13.13 1.99
CA LEU A 116 8.22 -12.30 3.20
C LEU A 116 8.34 -13.16 4.46
N LEU A 117 7.65 -14.30 4.52
CA LEU A 117 7.73 -15.23 5.65
C LEU A 117 9.15 -15.79 5.82
N ALA A 118 9.81 -16.17 4.72
CA ALA A 118 11.19 -16.66 4.76
C ALA A 118 12.16 -15.59 5.28
N ALA A 119 12.04 -14.36 4.78
CA ALA A 119 12.86 -13.23 5.23
C ALA A 119 12.64 -12.92 6.73
N VAL A 120 11.39 -12.92 7.19
CA VAL A 120 11.04 -12.66 8.59
C VAL A 120 11.53 -13.78 9.51
N LYS A 121 11.36 -15.06 9.11
CA LYS A 121 11.83 -16.21 9.90
C LYS A 121 13.36 -16.32 9.94
N GLY A 122 14.03 -15.88 8.88
CA GLY A 122 15.50 -15.85 8.82
C GLY A 122 16.14 -14.82 9.75
N SER A 123 15.38 -13.83 10.22
CA SER A 123 15.88 -12.74 11.05
C SER A 123 15.82 -13.08 12.53
N THR A 124 16.93 -12.85 13.26
CA THR A 124 17.03 -13.07 14.70
C THR A 124 16.72 -11.81 15.54
N GLY A 125 16.82 -10.64 14.93
CA GLY A 125 16.48 -9.34 15.51
C GLY A 125 15.04 -8.91 15.23
N ARG A 126 14.77 -7.61 15.45
CA ARG A 126 13.52 -6.96 15.01
C ARG A 126 13.46 -6.96 13.50
N VAL A 127 12.27 -7.14 12.97
CA VAL A 127 12.02 -6.95 11.55
C VAL A 127 11.16 -5.71 11.36
N VAL A 128 11.60 -4.80 10.50
CA VAL A 128 10.84 -3.62 10.11
C VAL A 128 10.60 -3.66 8.61
N VAL A 129 9.34 -3.71 8.20
CA VAL A 129 8.96 -3.73 6.78
C VAL A 129 8.50 -2.34 6.35
N GLY A 130 9.25 -1.74 5.44
CA GLY A 130 8.89 -0.47 4.80
C GLY A 130 7.95 -0.69 3.61
N CYS A 131 6.75 -0.10 3.65
CA CYS A 131 5.82 -0.16 2.53
C CYS A 131 4.96 1.10 2.42
N PHE A 132 4.22 1.21 1.32
CA PHE A 132 3.23 2.28 1.16
C PHE A 132 2.08 2.10 2.16
N SER A 133 1.74 3.17 2.86
CA SER A 133 0.68 3.15 3.88
C SER A 133 -0.72 2.79 3.32
N SER A 134 -0.94 3.04 2.02
CA SER A 134 -2.20 2.73 1.33
C SER A 134 -2.30 1.28 0.84
N ASN A 135 -1.21 0.50 0.91
CA ASN A 135 -1.21 -0.89 0.46
C ASN A 135 -1.83 -1.80 1.52
N VAL A 136 -3.17 -1.83 1.55
CA VAL A 136 -3.96 -2.64 2.49
C VAL A 136 -3.70 -4.13 2.28
N ALA A 137 -3.46 -4.57 1.05
CA ALA A 137 -3.14 -5.94 0.71
C ALA A 137 -1.82 -6.38 1.39
N ARG A 138 -0.75 -5.55 1.31
CA ARG A 138 0.52 -5.82 1.97
C ARG A 138 0.38 -5.87 3.49
N LEU A 139 -0.46 -5.00 4.07
CA LEU A 139 -0.75 -5.04 5.50
C LEU A 139 -1.40 -6.37 5.89
N GLN A 140 -2.36 -6.87 5.10
CA GLN A 140 -2.99 -8.17 5.34
C GLN A 140 -1.98 -9.32 5.25
N THR A 141 -1.12 -9.33 4.23
CA THR A 141 -0.01 -10.30 4.09
C THR A 141 0.90 -10.28 5.31
N LEU A 142 1.35 -9.08 5.74
CA LEU A 142 2.26 -8.95 6.88
C LEU A 142 1.61 -9.36 8.20
N GLY A 143 0.30 -9.16 8.36
CA GLY A 143 -0.44 -9.68 9.50
C GLY A 143 -0.37 -11.21 9.58
N HIS A 144 -0.60 -11.89 8.45
CA HIS A 144 -0.50 -13.34 8.37
C HIS A 144 0.95 -13.84 8.56
N VAL A 145 1.94 -13.13 8.00
CA VAL A 145 3.37 -13.42 8.22
C VAL A 145 3.71 -13.32 9.72
N ALA A 146 3.23 -12.30 10.42
CA ALA A 146 3.45 -12.13 11.86
C ALA A 146 2.88 -13.32 12.65
N GLU A 147 1.64 -13.70 12.37
CA GLU A 147 0.98 -14.82 13.02
C GLU A 147 1.75 -16.13 12.81
N VAL A 148 2.10 -16.47 11.56
CA VAL A 148 2.81 -17.72 11.23
C VAL A 148 4.27 -17.74 11.72
N SER A 149 4.89 -16.56 11.84
CA SER A 149 6.24 -16.44 12.42
C SER A 149 6.27 -16.34 13.94
N GLY A 150 5.11 -16.21 14.61
CA GLY A 150 5.00 -16.02 16.05
C GLY A 150 5.46 -14.65 16.51
N ARG A 151 5.46 -13.62 15.63
CA ARG A 151 5.85 -12.26 15.98
C ARG A 151 4.63 -11.38 16.23
N TYR A 152 4.79 -10.40 17.10
CA TYR A 152 3.80 -9.33 17.30
C TYR A 152 3.93 -8.29 16.21
N ILE A 153 2.81 -7.95 15.55
CA ILE A 153 2.79 -6.92 14.52
C ILE A 153 2.38 -5.57 15.09
N GLY A 154 3.09 -4.51 14.71
CA GLY A 154 2.69 -3.13 14.97
C GLY A 154 2.97 -2.25 13.77
N VAL A 155 2.35 -1.08 13.72
CA VAL A 155 2.56 -0.10 12.64
C VAL A 155 3.21 1.16 13.19
N ILE A 156 4.14 1.73 12.42
CA ILE A 156 4.93 2.89 12.82
C ILE A 156 4.77 4.00 11.80
N GLY A 157 4.15 5.09 12.23
CA GLY A 157 3.93 6.27 11.43
C GLY A 157 2.46 6.66 11.30
N ARG A 158 2.18 7.95 11.46
CA ARG A 158 0.81 8.51 11.50
C ARG A 158 -0.05 8.21 10.27
N SER A 159 0.56 8.11 9.10
CA SER A 159 -0.19 7.82 7.87
C SER A 159 -0.64 6.36 7.82
N ILE A 160 0.23 5.41 8.20
CA ILE A 160 -0.10 3.99 8.18
C ILE A 160 -1.12 3.63 9.28
N GLU A 161 -0.98 4.19 10.48
CA GLU A 161 -1.96 4.06 11.57
C GLU A 161 -3.36 4.48 11.11
N ALA A 162 -3.42 5.63 10.43
CA ALA A 162 -4.65 6.13 9.89
C ALA A 162 -5.24 5.26 8.76
N MET A 163 -4.40 4.72 7.91
CA MET A 163 -4.87 3.81 6.85
C MET A 163 -5.39 2.51 7.44
N VAL A 164 -4.71 1.94 8.43
CA VAL A 164 -5.19 0.77 9.18
C VAL A 164 -6.55 1.04 9.82
N MET A 165 -6.72 2.18 10.50
CA MET A 165 -8.01 2.54 11.10
C MET A 165 -9.10 2.63 10.03
N ASN A 166 -8.86 3.33 8.92
CA ASN A 166 -9.82 3.47 7.83
C ASN A 166 -10.15 2.12 7.15
N ALA A 167 -9.15 1.26 7.00
CA ALA A 167 -9.32 -0.07 6.44
C ALA A 167 -10.21 -0.94 7.35
N ARG A 168 -9.96 -0.95 8.66
CA ARG A 168 -10.79 -1.66 9.63
C ARG A 168 -12.23 -1.15 9.67
N MET A 169 -12.44 0.17 9.65
CA MET A 169 -13.76 0.79 9.59
C MET A 169 -14.52 0.40 8.30
N ALA A 170 -13.81 0.16 7.21
CA ALA A 170 -14.37 -0.30 5.93
C ALA A 170 -14.52 -1.83 5.83
N GLY A 171 -14.14 -2.56 6.88
CA GLY A 171 -14.28 -4.01 6.93
C GLY A 171 -13.10 -4.82 6.44
N TYR A 172 -11.97 -4.17 6.10
CA TYR A 172 -10.69 -4.82 5.80
C TYR A 172 -9.87 -5.10 7.05
N LEU A 173 -8.78 -5.86 6.95
CA LEU A 173 -7.84 -6.18 8.03
C LEU A 173 -8.54 -6.78 9.27
N LYS A 174 -9.51 -7.67 9.06
CA LYS A 174 -10.27 -8.32 10.13
C LYS A 174 -9.56 -9.55 10.69
N GLU A 175 -8.90 -10.30 9.81
CA GLU A 175 -8.25 -11.56 10.11
C GLU A 175 -6.74 -11.38 10.14
N HIS A 176 -6.04 -12.17 10.95
CA HIS A 176 -4.56 -12.23 11.01
C HIS A 176 -3.86 -10.89 11.28
N PHE A 177 -4.56 -9.84 11.72
CA PHE A 177 -3.99 -8.52 11.91
C PHE A 177 -4.21 -8.01 13.35
N ASN A 178 -3.60 -8.71 14.32
CA ASN A 178 -3.66 -8.36 15.74
C ASN A 178 -2.57 -7.35 16.09
N LEU A 179 -2.87 -6.06 15.92
CA LEU A 179 -1.93 -4.98 16.18
C LEU A 179 -1.58 -4.84 17.65
N VAL A 180 -0.28 -4.72 17.89
CA VAL A 180 0.28 -4.18 19.13
C VAL A 180 0.55 -2.68 18.93
N ASP A 181 0.29 -1.88 19.94
CA ASP A 181 0.59 -0.45 19.92
C ASP A 181 2.10 -0.21 19.76
N SER A 182 2.50 0.80 18.98
CA SER A 182 3.91 1.10 18.70
C SER A 182 4.74 1.30 19.95
N PHE A 183 4.16 1.93 20.97
CA PHE A 183 4.80 2.10 22.28
C PHE A 183 5.17 0.75 22.92
N ASN A 184 4.31 -0.25 22.81
CA ASN A 184 4.54 -1.57 23.39
C ASN A 184 5.58 -2.39 22.60
N LEU A 185 5.77 -2.12 21.31
CA LEU A 185 6.78 -2.82 20.50
C LEU A 185 8.21 -2.64 21.04
N GLY A 186 8.51 -1.48 21.62
CA GLY A 186 9.83 -1.20 22.20
C GLY A 186 10.19 -2.07 23.41
N TYR A 187 9.19 -2.64 24.08
CA TYR A 187 9.38 -3.49 25.27
C TYR A 187 9.45 -4.99 24.96
N LEU A 188 9.11 -5.39 23.74
CA LEU A 188 9.20 -6.78 23.31
C LEU A 188 10.65 -7.18 22.99
N LEU A 189 10.92 -8.47 23.07
CA LEU A 189 12.21 -9.01 22.64
C LEU A 189 12.39 -8.76 21.14
N PRO A 190 13.62 -8.49 20.65
CA PRO A 190 13.86 -8.20 19.24
C PRO A 190 13.26 -9.22 18.27
N ASN A 191 13.43 -10.50 18.55
CA ASN A 191 12.91 -11.60 17.73
C ASN A 191 11.38 -11.77 17.79
N GLU A 192 10.68 -11.03 18.64
CA GLU A 192 9.22 -11.04 18.73
C GLU A 192 8.55 -9.92 17.94
N VAL A 193 9.33 -8.98 17.37
CA VAL A 193 8.79 -7.78 16.71
C VAL A 193 8.77 -7.91 15.20
N LEU A 194 7.60 -7.65 14.61
CA LEU A 194 7.41 -7.28 13.20
C LEU A 194 6.74 -5.92 13.15
N ALA A 195 7.49 -4.89 12.80
CA ALA A 195 6.95 -3.55 12.63
C ALA A 195 6.73 -3.21 11.16
N VAL A 196 5.64 -2.53 10.83
CA VAL A 196 5.40 -2.01 9.48
C VAL A 196 5.53 -0.50 9.51
N ALA A 197 6.44 0.05 8.71
CA ALA A 197 6.82 1.45 8.78
C ALA A 197 6.59 2.20 7.46
N THR A 198 6.29 3.50 7.58
CA THR A 198 6.30 4.42 6.44
C THR A 198 7.72 4.89 6.14
N GLY A 199 7.97 5.34 4.92
CA GLY A 199 9.25 5.93 4.53
C GLY A 199 10.08 5.07 3.59
N SER A 200 9.47 4.10 2.90
CA SER A 200 10.14 3.24 1.91
C SER A 200 10.68 3.99 0.69
N GLN A 201 10.36 5.27 0.54
CA GLN A 201 10.84 6.13 -0.54
C GLN A 201 11.90 7.15 -0.07
N GLY A 202 12.41 7.01 1.16
CA GLY A 202 13.42 7.93 1.71
C GLY A 202 12.86 9.27 2.22
N GLU A 203 11.53 9.36 2.45
CA GLU A 203 10.90 10.60 2.92
C GLU A 203 11.45 11.05 4.27
N SER A 204 11.97 12.28 4.33
CA SER A 204 12.75 12.82 5.46
C SER A 204 12.05 12.85 6.82
N ARG A 205 10.72 12.80 6.85
CA ARG A 205 9.92 12.82 8.11
C ARG A 205 9.20 11.52 8.41
N ALA A 206 9.44 10.50 7.59
CA ALA A 206 8.79 9.21 7.74
C ALA A 206 9.42 8.38 8.87
N ALA A 207 8.75 7.28 9.22
CA ALA A 207 9.16 6.44 10.34
C ALA A 207 10.52 5.78 10.12
N LEU A 208 10.78 5.22 8.92
CA LEU A 208 12.08 4.61 8.60
C LEU A 208 13.25 5.59 8.73
N GLN A 209 13.08 6.85 8.24
CA GLN A 209 14.11 7.87 8.40
C GLN A 209 14.38 8.18 9.88
N ARG A 210 13.33 8.23 10.69
CA ARG A 210 13.47 8.49 12.13
C ARG A 210 14.13 7.32 12.86
N LEU A 211 13.85 6.08 12.46
CA LEU A 211 14.53 4.88 12.96
C LEU A 211 16.01 4.87 12.58
N ALA A 212 16.34 5.22 11.34
CA ALA A 212 17.72 5.31 10.88
C ALA A 212 18.54 6.37 11.65
N MET A 213 17.89 7.47 12.06
CA MET A 213 18.52 8.61 12.76
C MET A 213 18.38 8.54 14.30
N ASP A 214 17.88 7.46 14.88
CA ASP A 214 17.62 7.31 16.33
C ASP A 214 16.72 8.40 16.92
N THR A 215 15.77 8.90 16.14
CA THR A 215 14.83 9.96 16.56
C THR A 215 13.39 9.44 16.71
N HIS A 216 13.18 8.13 16.57
CA HIS A 216 11.86 7.54 16.83
C HIS A 216 11.67 7.37 18.36
N PRO A 217 10.49 7.76 18.92
CA PRO A 217 10.30 7.76 20.37
C PRO A 217 10.17 6.37 20.97
N ASP A 218 9.62 5.41 20.22
CA ASP A 218 9.19 4.12 20.76
C ASP A 218 10.16 2.98 20.45
N ILE A 219 10.90 3.06 19.36
CA ILE A 219 11.76 1.97 18.86
C ILE A 219 13.11 2.53 18.45
N THR A 220 14.18 1.84 18.86
CA THR A 220 15.55 2.05 18.38
C THR A 220 16.02 0.79 17.71
N LEU A 221 16.61 0.91 16.51
CA LEU A 221 17.23 -0.20 15.79
C LEU A 221 18.66 -0.43 16.27
N ALA A 222 19.05 -1.68 16.31
CA ALA A 222 20.38 -2.13 16.73
C ALA A 222 20.99 -3.07 15.67
N ALA A 223 22.28 -3.35 15.81
CA ALA A 223 22.94 -4.34 14.97
C ALA A 223 22.24 -5.71 15.08
N GLY A 224 22.01 -6.34 13.93
CA GLY A 224 21.27 -7.60 13.83
C GLY A 224 19.74 -7.44 13.68
N ASP A 225 19.19 -6.22 13.78
CA ASP A 225 17.84 -5.94 13.30
C ASP A 225 17.80 -5.94 11.77
N HIS A 226 16.63 -6.17 11.18
CA HIS A 226 16.46 -6.30 9.73
C HIS A 226 15.39 -5.34 9.21
N VAL A 227 15.73 -4.53 8.20
CA VAL A 227 14.79 -3.66 7.49
C VAL A 227 14.55 -4.20 6.08
N ILE A 228 13.29 -4.49 5.77
CA ILE A 228 12.86 -4.99 4.46
C ILE A 228 12.09 -3.87 3.73
N PHE A 229 12.61 -3.42 2.61
CA PHE A 229 11.90 -2.50 1.73
C PHE A 229 10.94 -3.28 0.84
N SER A 230 9.68 -3.32 1.21
CA SER A 230 8.63 -4.07 0.50
C SER A 230 7.82 -3.16 -0.43
N ALA A 231 8.52 -2.31 -1.15
CA ALA A 231 7.99 -1.40 -2.17
C ALA A 231 9.12 -1.12 -3.19
N LYS A 232 8.77 -1.07 -4.47
CA LYS A 232 9.71 -0.61 -5.50
C LYS A 232 10.06 0.85 -5.27
N THR A 233 11.31 1.21 -5.52
CA THR A 233 11.72 2.62 -5.50
C THR A 233 11.08 3.34 -6.69
N ILE A 234 10.38 4.43 -6.42
CA ILE A 234 9.80 5.28 -7.45
C ILE A 234 10.93 6.04 -8.15
N PRO A 235 10.93 6.10 -9.50
CA PRO A 235 11.92 6.88 -10.24
C PRO A 235 12.04 8.31 -9.71
N GLY A 236 13.28 8.71 -9.40
CA GLY A 236 13.61 9.99 -8.78
C GLY A 236 13.87 9.96 -7.27
N ASN A 237 13.53 8.84 -6.59
CA ASN A 237 13.78 8.68 -5.15
C ASN A 237 15.04 7.85 -4.83
N GLU A 238 15.79 7.41 -5.84
CA GLU A 238 16.93 6.49 -5.69
C GLU A 238 18.00 7.03 -4.74
N ILE A 239 18.27 8.35 -4.80
CA ILE A 239 19.27 9.00 -3.96
C ILE A 239 18.82 9.01 -2.50
N ASP A 240 17.58 9.33 -2.23
CA ASP A 240 17.06 9.41 -0.85
C ASP A 240 16.90 8.02 -0.23
N VAL A 241 16.46 7.03 -1.02
CA VAL A 241 16.43 5.62 -0.61
C VAL A 241 17.85 5.12 -0.34
N GLY A 242 18.82 5.41 -1.23
CA GLY A 242 20.23 5.02 -1.03
C GLY A 242 20.85 5.61 0.23
N ARG A 243 20.54 6.88 0.55
CA ARG A 243 20.99 7.50 1.81
C ARG A 243 20.37 6.83 3.04
N LEU A 244 19.10 6.49 2.98
CA LEU A 244 18.40 5.81 4.07
C LEU A 244 19.00 4.41 4.28
N VAL A 245 19.23 3.65 3.22
CA VAL A 245 19.88 2.33 3.28
C VAL A 245 21.26 2.44 3.92
N ALA A 246 22.11 3.32 3.43
CA ALA A 246 23.45 3.54 3.99
C ALA A 246 23.43 3.90 5.48
N ALA A 247 22.46 4.71 5.91
CA ALA A 247 22.29 5.08 7.31
C ALA A 247 21.91 3.87 8.19
N LEU A 248 21.04 2.98 7.69
CA LEU A 248 20.65 1.75 8.38
C LEU A 248 21.83 0.76 8.47
N GLU A 249 22.51 0.52 7.35
CA GLU A 249 23.67 -0.38 7.28
C GLU A 249 24.84 0.09 8.18
N SER A 250 25.07 1.40 8.29
CA SER A 250 26.06 1.97 9.18
C SER A 250 25.86 1.66 10.66
N LYS A 251 24.64 1.26 11.05
CA LYS A 251 24.26 0.81 12.39
C LYS A 251 24.37 -0.70 12.56
N GLY A 252 24.77 -1.44 11.54
CA GLY A 252 24.79 -2.90 11.53
C GLY A 252 23.40 -3.52 11.35
N VAL A 253 22.44 -2.74 10.86
CA VAL A 253 21.10 -3.23 10.48
C VAL A 253 21.20 -3.92 9.12
N GLU A 254 20.65 -5.13 9.02
CA GLU A 254 20.51 -5.81 7.74
C GLU A 254 19.44 -5.11 6.88
N VAL A 255 19.70 -4.94 5.59
CA VAL A 255 18.75 -4.32 4.69
C VAL A 255 18.48 -5.21 3.49
N THR A 256 17.20 -5.50 3.25
CA THR A 256 16.75 -6.19 2.03
C THR A 256 15.90 -5.22 1.21
N LEU A 257 16.30 -5.01 -0.03
CA LEU A 257 15.53 -4.25 -1.02
C LEU A 257 14.61 -5.20 -1.78
N SER A 258 13.41 -4.72 -2.15
CA SER A 258 12.54 -5.42 -3.09
C SER A 258 13.28 -5.54 -4.41
N GLU A 259 13.67 -6.77 -4.77
CA GLU A 259 14.09 -7.05 -6.14
C GLU A 259 12.89 -6.84 -7.09
N THR A 260 13.17 -6.27 -8.24
CA THR A 260 12.21 -5.90 -9.28
C THR A 260 11.36 -7.04 -9.79
#